data_dfbd5ad2d93ff76f041120b7f72374bf
#
_entry.id   dfbd5ad2d93ff76f041120b7f72374bf
#
_cell.length_a   1.000
_cell.length_b   1.000
_cell.length_c   1.000
_cell.angle_alpha   90.00
_cell.angle_beta   90.00
_cell.angle_gamma   90.00
#
_symmetry.space_group_name_H-M   'P 1'
#
loop_
_entity.id
_entity.type
_entity.pdbx_description
1 polymer ?
#
loop_
_entity_poly.entity_id
_entity_poly.type
_entity_poly.pdbx_seq_one_letter_code
_entity_poly.pdbx_strand_id
1 'polypeptide(L)'
;MLDIGYDIENLTDPKISAKYYGDVTTDRYGRKVPKHAHGTANLEKKTSSSHIITEATMNLFDRIINKDLLVRRITVATCKLVRESDVKNETVAEQISLFDDPVEKEKRDQAEKKALEQEKQMQKTIIGIKKRFGKNAILKGMNFQEGATAMERNGQVGGHKA
;
A
#
# COMPACT_ATOMS: atom_id res chain seq x y z
N MET A 1 -3.93 -7.08 0.07
CA MET A 1 -2.96 -8.18 -0.04
C MET A 1 -1.58 -7.58 -0.25
N LEU A 2 -0.60 -8.05 0.49
CA LEU A 2 0.78 -7.59 0.43
C LEU A 2 1.70 -8.80 0.26
N ASP A 3 2.67 -8.67 -0.64
CA ASP A 3 3.70 -9.67 -0.89
C ASP A 3 5.07 -8.98 -0.85
N ILE A 4 6.00 -9.52 -0.03
CA ILE A 4 7.33 -8.98 0.18
C ILE A 4 8.34 -10.02 -0.29
N GLY A 5 9.00 -9.76 -1.40
CA GLY A 5 10.07 -10.60 -1.93
C GLY A 5 11.43 -10.14 -1.43
N TYR A 6 12.21 -11.07 -0.94
CA TYR A 6 13.55 -10.83 -0.41
C TYR A 6 14.63 -11.02 -1.49
N ASP A 7 15.78 -10.38 -1.27
CA ASP A 7 16.90 -10.47 -2.21
C ASP A 7 17.69 -11.79 -2.05
N ILE A 8 18.34 -12.21 -3.14
CA ILE A 8 19.22 -13.37 -3.16
C ILE A 8 20.46 -13.16 -2.26
N GLU A 9 20.88 -11.90 -2.08
CA GLU A 9 22.01 -11.56 -1.23
C GLU A 9 21.83 -12.04 0.21
N ASN A 10 20.60 -12.20 0.68
CA ASN A 10 20.31 -12.78 1.99
C ASN A 10 20.84 -14.21 2.16
N LEU A 11 21.03 -14.95 1.06
CA LEU A 11 21.55 -16.32 1.09
C LEU A 11 23.00 -16.41 0.61
N THR A 12 23.51 -15.38 -0.07
CA THR A 12 24.88 -15.37 -0.63
C THR A 12 25.86 -14.56 0.22
N ASP A 13 25.40 -13.56 0.98
CA ASP A 13 26.24 -12.85 1.95
C ASP A 13 26.42 -13.70 3.21
N PRO A 14 27.67 -14.08 3.57
CA PRO A 14 27.93 -14.90 4.76
C PRO A 14 27.45 -14.28 6.07
N LYS A 15 27.39 -12.93 6.17
CA LYS A 15 26.98 -12.23 7.38
C LYS A 15 25.47 -12.33 7.62
N ILE A 16 24.69 -12.38 6.54
CA ILE A 16 23.21 -12.46 6.60
C ILE A 16 22.79 -13.92 6.61
N SER A 17 23.35 -14.74 5.71
CA SER A 17 22.99 -16.15 5.56
C SER A 17 23.27 -16.98 6.82
N ALA A 18 24.33 -16.67 7.57
CA ALA A 18 24.62 -17.33 8.84
C ALA A 18 23.54 -17.14 9.92
N LYS A 19 22.71 -16.11 9.80
CA LYS A 19 21.62 -15.77 10.73
C LYS A 19 20.24 -16.18 10.24
N TYR A 20 20.14 -16.63 8.98
CA TYR A 20 18.86 -16.99 8.38
C TYR A 20 18.60 -18.49 8.49
N TYR A 21 17.56 -18.84 9.24
CA TYR A 21 17.11 -20.21 9.45
C TYR A 21 15.70 -20.48 8.90
N GLY A 22 15.19 -19.55 8.07
CA GLY A 22 13.85 -19.64 7.49
C GLY A 22 13.81 -20.50 6.22
N ASP A 23 12.60 -20.64 5.68
CA ASP A 23 12.35 -21.40 4.46
C ASP A 23 13.01 -20.72 3.24
N VAL A 24 13.56 -21.55 2.36
CA VAL A 24 14.13 -21.12 1.08
C VAL A 24 13.24 -21.61 -0.07
N THR A 25 12.93 -20.72 -1.00
CA THR A 25 12.16 -21.03 -2.20
C THR A 25 12.96 -20.75 -3.47
N THR A 26 12.46 -21.23 -4.60
CA THR A 26 13.07 -20.94 -5.90
C THR A 26 12.21 -19.89 -6.62
N ASP A 27 12.85 -18.82 -7.07
CA ASP A 27 12.16 -17.78 -7.85
C ASP A 27 11.90 -18.25 -9.30
N ARG A 28 11.17 -17.43 -10.08
CA ARG A 28 10.86 -17.75 -11.49
C ARG A 28 12.09 -17.86 -12.42
N TYR A 29 13.26 -17.44 -11.96
CA TYR A 29 14.53 -17.53 -12.67
C TYR A 29 15.40 -18.69 -12.21
N GLY A 30 14.86 -19.59 -11.37
CA GLY A 30 15.59 -20.74 -10.83
C GLY A 30 16.54 -20.43 -9.69
N ARG A 31 16.54 -19.19 -9.15
CA ARG A 31 17.46 -18.79 -8.07
C ARG A 31 16.85 -19.08 -6.71
N LYS A 32 17.69 -19.54 -5.80
CA LYS A 32 17.28 -19.72 -4.40
C LYS A 32 17.20 -18.38 -3.69
N VAL A 33 16.06 -18.11 -3.05
CA VAL A 33 15.78 -16.88 -2.30
C VAL A 33 15.04 -17.22 -1.02
N PRO A 34 15.13 -16.40 0.04
CA PRO A 34 14.27 -16.57 1.21
C PRO A 34 12.80 -16.57 0.79
N LYS A 35 12.00 -17.39 1.47
CA LYS A 35 10.56 -17.44 1.22
C LYS A 35 9.96 -16.05 1.40
N HIS A 36 9.18 -15.61 0.42
CA HIS A 36 8.50 -14.33 0.48
C HIS A 36 7.49 -14.26 1.64
N ALA A 37 7.36 -13.10 2.24
CA ALA A 37 6.33 -12.84 3.23
C ALA A 37 5.05 -12.42 2.50
N HIS A 38 3.93 -13.02 2.88
CA HIS A 38 2.64 -12.78 2.27
C HIS A 38 1.57 -12.58 3.32
N GLY A 39 0.67 -11.63 3.09
CA GLY A 39 -0.44 -11.39 4.00
C GLY A 39 -1.61 -10.67 3.36
N THR A 40 -2.73 -10.70 4.07
CA THR A 40 -3.94 -10.00 3.68
C THR A 40 -4.46 -9.17 4.84
N ALA A 41 -4.89 -7.94 4.57
CA ALA A 41 -5.66 -7.12 5.47
C ALA A 41 -7.03 -6.85 4.83
N ASN A 42 -8.08 -6.97 5.63
CA ASN A 42 -9.42 -6.57 5.23
C ASN A 42 -9.65 -5.15 5.70
N LEU A 43 -10.25 -4.34 4.83
CA LEU A 43 -10.76 -3.02 5.20
C LEU A 43 -12.19 -3.18 5.72
N GLU A 44 -12.52 -2.48 6.79
CA GLU A 44 -13.85 -2.54 7.42
C GLU A 44 -14.94 -2.02 6.47
N LYS A 45 -14.61 -0.95 5.74
CA LYS A 45 -15.53 -0.31 4.78
C LYS A 45 -14.87 -0.22 3.40
N LYS A 46 -15.69 -0.27 2.35
CA LYS A 46 -15.23 0.00 0.97
C LYS A 46 -14.77 1.45 0.90
N THR A 47 -13.54 1.68 0.45
CA THR A 47 -12.95 3.01 0.39
C THR A 47 -12.07 3.19 -0.84
N SER A 48 -11.97 4.42 -1.33
CA SER A 48 -10.99 4.88 -2.31
C SER A 48 -9.91 5.77 -1.68
N SER A 49 -9.93 5.95 -0.36
CA SER A 49 -8.95 6.76 0.36
C SER A 49 -7.56 6.12 0.30
N SER A 50 -6.61 6.86 -0.24
CA SER A 50 -5.19 6.44 -0.26
C SER A 50 -4.63 6.36 1.15
N HIS A 51 -5.10 7.21 2.05
CA HIS A 51 -4.63 7.24 3.44
C HIS A 51 -5.00 5.93 4.15
N ILE A 52 -6.27 5.56 4.14
CA ILE A 52 -6.78 4.33 4.79
C ILE A 52 -6.10 3.08 4.20
N ILE A 53 -5.97 3.02 2.86
CA ILE A 53 -5.32 1.88 2.18
C ILE A 53 -3.83 1.81 2.57
N THR A 54 -3.14 2.94 2.63
CA THR A 54 -1.73 2.99 3.00
C THR A 54 -1.53 2.57 4.46
N GLU A 55 -2.35 3.08 5.37
CA GLU A 55 -2.29 2.72 6.79
C GLU A 55 -2.51 1.22 7.00
N ALA A 56 -3.56 0.64 6.40
CA ALA A 56 -3.81 -0.79 6.47
C ALA A 56 -2.66 -1.62 5.87
N THR A 57 -2.02 -1.10 4.80
CA THR A 57 -0.87 -1.75 4.17
C THR A 57 0.37 -1.69 5.06
N MET A 58 0.63 -0.56 5.72
CA MET A 58 1.75 -0.39 6.65
C MET A 58 1.60 -1.27 7.89
N ASN A 59 0.40 -1.31 8.46
CA ASN A 59 0.10 -2.20 9.58
C ASN A 59 0.29 -3.69 9.21
N LEU A 60 -0.07 -4.07 7.99
CA LEU A 60 0.16 -5.41 7.48
C LEU A 60 1.65 -5.66 7.24
N PHE A 61 2.37 -4.69 6.68
CA PHE A 61 3.81 -4.76 6.43
C PHE A 61 4.58 -5.01 7.71
N ASP A 62 4.33 -4.22 8.76
CA ASP A 62 5.02 -4.35 10.06
C ASP A 62 4.76 -5.71 10.73
N ARG A 63 3.62 -6.31 10.46
CA ARG A 63 3.23 -7.61 11.00
C ARG A 63 3.92 -8.79 10.30
N ILE A 64 4.19 -8.68 8.98
CA ILE A 64 4.66 -9.82 8.18
C ILE A 64 6.12 -9.73 7.75
N ILE A 65 6.74 -8.55 7.79
CA ILE A 65 8.12 -8.37 7.34
C ILE A 65 9.11 -9.07 8.27
N ASN A 66 10.12 -9.71 7.68
CA ASN A 66 11.34 -10.03 8.39
C ASN A 66 12.34 -8.86 8.23
N LYS A 67 12.58 -8.13 9.32
CA LYS A 67 13.40 -6.91 9.34
C LYS A 67 14.90 -7.19 9.19
N ASP A 68 15.33 -8.44 9.38
CA ASP A 68 16.72 -8.84 9.26
C ASP A 68 17.12 -9.16 7.82
N LEU A 69 16.15 -9.14 6.89
CA LEU A 69 16.37 -9.51 5.50
C LEU A 69 16.29 -8.30 4.57
N LEU A 70 17.16 -8.29 3.57
CA LEU A 70 17.15 -7.32 2.48
C LEU A 70 15.91 -7.55 1.62
N VAL A 71 15.09 -6.51 1.48
CA VAL A 71 13.88 -6.54 0.65
C VAL A 71 14.22 -6.15 -0.78
N ARG A 72 13.80 -6.97 -1.74
CA ARG A 72 13.96 -6.70 -3.16
C ARG A 72 12.72 -6.11 -3.79
N ARG A 73 11.53 -6.59 -3.41
CA ARG A 73 10.28 -6.21 -4.03
C ARG A 73 9.15 -6.17 -3.03
N ILE A 74 8.32 -5.15 -3.13
CA ILE A 74 7.05 -5.06 -2.43
C ILE A 74 5.95 -4.96 -3.48
N THR A 75 4.94 -5.83 -3.37
CA THR A 75 3.76 -5.82 -4.24
C THR A 75 2.51 -5.64 -3.41
N VAL A 76 1.75 -4.59 -3.71
CA VAL A 76 0.44 -4.35 -3.11
C VAL A 76 -0.63 -4.64 -4.15
N ALA A 77 -1.60 -5.48 -3.80
CA ALA A 77 -2.74 -5.78 -4.65
C ALA A 77 -4.05 -5.54 -3.90
N THR A 78 -4.98 -4.86 -4.55
CA THR A 78 -6.33 -4.67 -4.06
C THR A 78 -7.26 -5.68 -4.72
N CYS A 79 -8.11 -6.32 -3.93
CA CYS A 79 -9.07 -7.33 -4.38
C CYS A 79 -10.49 -6.83 -4.14
N LYS A 80 -11.47 -7.48 -4.79
CA LYS A 80 -12.90 -7.17 -4.64
C LYS A 80 -13.22 -5.69 -4.95
N LEU A 81 -12.59 -5.17 -6.01
CA LEU A 81 -12.87 -3.82 -6.48
C LEU A 81 -14.30 -3.72 -6.98
N VAL A 82 -14.99 -2.66 -6.58
CA VAL A 82 -16.33 -2.30 -7.07
C VAL A 82 -16.30 -0.90 -7.63
N ARG A 83 -17.16 -0.62 -8.61
CA ARG A 83 -17.30 0.75 -9.11
C ARG A 83 -17.99 1.60 -8.06
N GLU A 84 -17.66 2.86 -7.98
CA GLU A 84 -18.27 3.81 -7.04
C GLU A 84 -19.80 3.90 -7.22
N SER A 85 -20.29 3.82 -8.48
CA SER A 85 -21.71 3.77 -8.81
C SER A 85 -22.43 2.57 -8.22
N ASP A 86 -21.72 1.46 -8.01
CA ASP A 86 -22.30 0.18 -7.58
C ASP A 86 -22.19 0.00 -6.06
N VAL A 87 -21.51 0.92 -5.39
CA VAL A 87 -21.52 0.99 -3.93
C VAL A 87 -22.90 1.51 -3.51
N LYS A 88 -23.85 0.58 -3.34
CA LYS A 88 -25.08 0.91 -2.64
C LYS A 88 -24.69 1.46 -1.28
N ASN A 89 -25.44 2.48 -0.81
CA ASN A 89 -25.35 2.94 0.57
C ASN A 89 -25.73 1.76 1.48
N GLU A 90 -24.81 0.87 1.70
CA GLU A 90 -24.92 -0.13 2.73
C GLU A 90 -24.85 0.68 4.03
N THR A 91 -26.00 1.04 4.56
CA THR A 91 -26.10 1.39 5.97
C THR A 91 -25.67 0.14 6.73
N VAL A 92 -24.37 0.02 6.98
CA VAL A 92 -23.89 -0.94 7.96
C VAL A 92 -24.61 -0.55 9.24
N ALA A 93 -25.47 -1.44 9.73
CA ALA A 93 -26.08 -1.26 11.03
C ALA A 93 -24.90 -1.28 12.04
N GLU A 94 -24.36 -0.10 12.31
CA GLU A 94 -23.32 0.03 13.34
C GLU A 94 -23.96 -0.27 14.66
N GLN A 95 -23.42 -1.23 15.36
CA GLN A 95 -23.80 -1.51 16.72
C GLN A 95 -23.42 -0.29 17.57
N ILE A 96 -24.42 0.52 17.90
CA ILE A 96 -24.22 1.71 18.75
C ILE A 96 -23.86 1.17 20.12
N SER A 97 -22.68 1.52 20.61
CA SER A 97 -22.32 1.26 22.01
C SER A 97 -23.24 2.09 22.91
N LEU A 98 -23.79 1.48 23.94
CA LEU A 98 -24.66 2.15 24.92
C LEU A 98 -23.94 3.30 25.66
N PHE A 99 -22.61 3.35 25.56
CA PHE A 99 -21.76 4.32 26.26
C PHE A 99 -21.23 5.44 25.35
N ASP A 100 -21.54 5.41 24.03
CA ASP A 100 -21.14 6.46 23.12
C ASP A 100 -22.13 7.62 23.18
N ASP A 101 -21.61 8.85 23.36
CA ASP A 101 -22.42 10.06 23.20
C ASP A 101 -22.82 10.21 21.72
N PRO A 102 -24.14 10.15 21.39
CA PRO A 102 -24.61 10.24 20.02
C PRO A 102 -24.16 11.52 19.31
N VAL A 103 -24.06 12.63 20.05
CA VAL A 103 -23.67 13.95 19.50
C VAL A 103 -22.18 13.98 19.15
N GLU A 104 -21.34 13.39 19.97
CA GLU A 104 -19.90 13.31 19.68
C GLU A 104 -19.62 12.34 18.53
N LYS A 105 -20.35 11.23 18.46
CA LYS A 105 -20.26 10.28 17.35
C LYS A 105 -20.62 10.95 16.03
N GLU A 106 -21.75 11.65 15.99
CA GLU A 106 -22.22 12.34 14.80
C GLU A 106 -21.21 13.40 14.31
N LYS A 107 -20.61 14.16 15.22
CA LYS A 107 -19.55 15.13 14.89
C LYS A 107 -18.30 14.46 14.31
N ARG A 108 -17.87 13.32 14.87
CA ARG A 108 -16.74 12.53 14.35
C ARG A 108 -17.04 12.00 12.95
N ASP A 109 -18.22 11.41 12.74
CA ASP A 109 -18.64 10.88 11.44
C ASP A 109 -18.74 11.96 10.37
N GLN A 110 -19.23 13.15 10.72
CA GLN A 110 -19.29 14.30 9.82
C GLN A 110 -17.89 14.82 9.47
N ALA A 111 -16.98 14.87 10.45
CA ALA A 111 -15.59 15.27 10.22
C ALA A 111 -14.85 14.26 9.32
N GLU A 112 -15.04 12.97 9.55
CA GLU A 112 -14.46 11.90 8.72
C GLU A 112 -14.98 11.96 7.30
N LYS A 113 -16.30 12.08 7.09
CA LYS A 113 -16.91 12.23 5.76
C LYS A 113 -16.34 13.44 5.02
N LYS A 114 -16.19 14.57 5.72
CA LYS A 114 -15.61 15.78 5.14
C LYS A 114 -14.16 15.60 4.73
N ALA A 115 -13.36 14.96 5.57
CA ALA A 115 -11.95 14.65 5.29
C ALA A 115 -11.80 13.72 4.08
N LEU A 116 -12.62 12.67 3.99
CA LEU A 116 -12.64 11.75 2.86
C LEU A 116 -13.03 12.43 1.55
N GLU A 117 -14.03 13.33 1.59
CA GLU A 117 -14.43 14.08 0.39
C GLU A 117 -13.32 15.06 -0.05
N GLN A 118 -12.65 15.73 0.88
CA GLN A 118 -11.51 16.60 0.57
C GLN A 118 -10.35 15.80 -0.03
N GLU A 119 -10.03 14.63 0.52
CA GLU A 119 -9.02 13.73 -0.04
C GLU A 119 -9.37 13.31 -1.46
N LYS A 120 -10.61 12.93 -1.69
CA LYS A 120 -11.12 12.53 -3.01
C LYS A 120 -10.99 13.65 -4.04
N GLN A 121 -11.34 14.88 -3.68
CA GLN A 121 -11.18 16.04 -4.54
C GLN A 121 -9.72 16.33 -4.86
N MET A 122 -8.85 16.25 -3.85
CA MET A 122 -7.41 16.39 -4.03
C MET A 122 -6.85 15.31 -4.98
N GLN A 123 -7.21 14.04 -4.79
CA GLN A 123 -6.80 12.94 -5.66
C GLN A 123 -7.24 13.17 -7.12
N LYS A 124 -8.49 13.57 -7.36
CA LYS A 124 -8.99 13.91 -8.69
C LYS A 124 -8.18 15.02 -9.34
N THR A 125 -7.87 16.06 -8.58
CA THR A 125 -7.06 17.19 -9.06
C THR A 125 -5.65 16.74 -9.44
N ILE A 126 -4.99 15.95 -8.58
CA ILE A 126 -3.65 15.41 -8.84
C ILE A 126 -3.64 14.52 -10.09
N ILE A 127 -4.64 13.66 -10.26
CA ILE A 127 -4.78 12.81 -11.44
C ILE A 127 -4.96 13.67 -12.69
N GLY A 128 -5.81 14.70 -12.63
CA GLY A 128 -6.02 15.66 -13.72
C GLY A 128 -4.75 16.37 -14.15
N ILE A 129 -3.97 16.86 -13.18
CA ILE A 129 -2.69 17.52 -13.45
C ILE A 129 -1.68 16.54 -14.07
N LYS A 130 -1.56 15.33 -13.51
CA LYS A 130 -0.65 14.31 -14.07
C LYS A 130 -1.05 13.88 -15.48
N LYS A 131 -2.34 13.81 -15.78
CA LYS A 131 -2.84 13.51 -17.12
C LYS A 131 -2.49 14.60 -18.13
N ARG A 132 -2.53 15.87 -17.71
CA ARG A 132 -2.27 17.02 -18.58
C ARG A 132 -0.79 17.35 -18.75
N PHE A 133 -0.01 17.24 -17.69
CA PHE A 133 1.38 17.75 -17.63
C PHE A 133 2.42 16.63 -17.43
N GLY A 134 1.99 15.36 -17.40
CA GLY A 134 2.87 14.20 -17.22
C GLY A 134 2.96 13.71 -15.78
N LYS A 135 3.43 12.48 -15.62
CA LYS A 135 3.46 11.76 -14.33
C LYS A 135 4.32 12.45 -13.27
N ASN A 136 5.34 13.21 -13.68
CA ASN A 136 6.26 13.92 -12.79
C ASN A 136 5.83 15.35 -12.47
N ALA A 137 4.69 15.84 -12.97
CA ALA A 137 4.21 17.20 -12.74
C ALA A 137 3.91 17.48 -11.25
N ILE A 138 3.49 16.47 -10.50
CA ILE A 138 3.32 16.52 -9.04
C ILE A 138 3.94 15.27 -8.43
N LEU A 139 4.86 15.47 -7.49
CA LEU A 139 5.53 14.42 -6.74
C LEU A 139 5.36 14.64 -5.23
N LYS A 140 5.36 13.55 -4.47
CA LYS A 140 5.43 13.63 -3.00
C LYS A 140 6.85 13.94 -2.58
N GLY A 141 7.06 14.68 -1.48
CA GLY A 141 8.40 15.04 -0.98
C GLY A 141 9.33 13.84 -0.79
N MET A 142 8.80 12.70 -0.35
CA MET A 142 9.57 11.46 -0.22
C MET A 142 10.14 10.93 -1.55
N ASN A 143 9.63 11.36 -2.70
CA ASN A 143 10.19 10.98 -4.00
C ASN A 143 11.51 11.70 -4.35
N PHE A 144 11.93 12.63 -3.51
CA PHE A 144 13.22 13.35 -3.61
C PHE A 144 14.25 12.85 -2.60
N GLN A 145 13.91 11.87 -1.77
CA GLN A 145 14.85 11.28 -0.83
C GLN A 145 15.86 10.38 -1.57
N GLU A 146 17.01 10.17 -0.96
CA GLU A 146 18.03 9.25 -1.46
C GLU A 146 17.45 7.84 -1.63
N GLY A 147 17.75 7.20 -2.77
CA GLY A 147 17.21 5.89 -3.12
C GLY A 147 15.79 5.90 -3.70
N ALA A 148 15.10 7.05 -3.78
CA ALA A 148 13.78 7.13 -4.40
C ALA A 148 13.87 7.00 -5.93
N THR A 149 13.16 6.04 -6.52
CA THR A 149 13.20 5.73 -7.95
C THR A 149 11.95 6.18 -8.73
N ALA A 150 11.00 6.87 -8.07
CA ALA A 150 9.70 7.16 -8.66
C ALA A 150 9.79 8.04 -9.93
N MET A 151 10.68 9.03 -9.94
CA MET A 151 10.87 9.93 -11.08
C MET A 151 11.40 9.19 -12.31
N GLU A 152 12.42 8.36 -12.12
CA GLU A 152 13.00 7.55 -13.21
C GLU A 152 12.01 6.52 -13.75
N ARG A 153 11.28 5.84 -12.84
CA ARG A 153 10.27 4.85 -13.21
C ARG A 153 9.11 5.45 -14.00
N ASN A 154 8.75 6.69 -13.74
CA ASN A 154 7.70 7.38 -14.50
C ASN A 154 8.10 7.63 -15.97
N GLY A 155 9.40 7.69 -16.29
CA GLY A 155 9.94 7.81 -17.64
C GLY A 155 10.16 6.47 -18.36
N GLN A 156 9.89 5.34 -17.69
CA GLN A 156 10.07 4.01 -18.29
C GLN A 156 8.79 3.51 -18.97
N VAL A 157 8.95 2.82 -20.08
CA VAL A 157 7.89 2.09 -20.78
C VAL A 157 8.18 0.60 -20.68
N GLY A 158 7.24 -0.16 -20.09
CA GLY A 158 7.42 -1.60 -19.90
C GLY A 158 8.58 -2.02 -19.00
N GLY A 159 9.08 -1.10 -18.13
CA GLY A 159 10.21 -1.33 -17.24
C GLY A 159 11.59 -1.06 -17.86
N HIS A 160 11.63 -0.55 -19.08
CA HIS A 160 12.86 -0.14 -19.78
C HIS A 160 12.88 1.37 -19.99
N LYS A 161 14.08 1.95 -20.03
CA LYS A 161 14.23 3.35 -20.47
C LYS A 161 13.81 3.44 -21.93
N ALA A 162 12.90 4.37 -22.22
CA ALA A 162 12.49 4.70 -23.59
C ALA A 162 13.59 5.52 -24.25
#